data_df1dd562b7c05eee60aa0868fce6ec61
#
_entry.id   df1dd562b7c05eee60aa0868fce6ec61
#
_cell.length_a   1.000
_cell.length_b   1.000
_cell.length_c   1.000
_cell.angle_alpha   90.00
_cell.angle_beta   90.00
_cell.angle_gamma   90.00
#
_symmetry.space_group_name_H-M   'P 1'
#
loop_
_entity.id
_entity.type
_entity.pdbx_description
1 polymer ?
#
loop_
_entity_poly.entity_id
_entity_poly.type
_entity_poly.pdbx_seq_one_letter_code
_entity_poly.pdbx_strand_id
1 'polypeptide(L)'
;MEEQFLLRIEAAILLLENRKESEYKEKVFNMTKRAVECTVSENLYTDLSQLLLAPAELEAFILLAAAYHICGKEEEAWQIQQQVWHYPKQHQWEERMECLIRPQTAILGMILCQKKKEWERAFLMGKRALECLRRHFQQRYVLDLLELLCVIPKEEIAKPQYIEELEKYRQTFLQLYQLYECPNKRIWQTISINNTLEVGTMLRMLRHANKMTQERAISYSQGNEIISEKQLSKIEKGTHIPSTKHYIELLERYGKKEDWKHPLLETNSVEVLSLRQDICTMLSKGQWEQARQAVKRLEKLTDEKEIHVKQHLLSWNVIIDWKMGQISSKQCLLKLLAALNLTISDIKNKNLKYWVFERREGQIASVIADIYRKQGSQNSGIKVFYIHKLC
;
A
#
# COMPACT_ATOMS: atom_id res chain seq x y z
N MET A 1 -6.54 11.28 -20.36
CA MET A 1 -6.23 10.47 -19.14
C MET A 1 -4.80 9.94 -19.14
N GLU A 2 -4.31 9.34 -20.21
CA GLU A 2 -2.95 8.79 -20.28
C GLU A 2 -1.86 9.88 -20.18
N GLU A 3 -2.02 10.98 -20.91
CA GLU A 3 -1.14 12.14 -20.84
C GLU A 3 -1.14 12.77 -19.43
N GLN A 4 -2.31 12.98 -18.82
CA GLN A 4 -2.41 13.48 -17.45
C GLN A 4 -1.67 12.59 -16.45
N PHE A 5 -1.81 11.27 -16.59
CA PHE A 5 -1.13 10.31 -15.74
C PHE A 5 0.39 10.44 -15.84
N LEU A 6 0.93 10.49 -17.05
CA LEU A 6 2.38 10.64 -17.28
C LEU A 6 2.92 11.95 -16.72
N LEU A 7 2.23 13.06 -16.98
CA LEU A 7 2.61 14.38 -16.48
C LEU A 7 2.60 14.44 -14.94
N ARG A 8 1.61 13.83 -14.29
CA ARG A 8 1.55 13.75 -12.83
C ARG A 8 2.76 13.01 -12.25
N ILE A 9 3.14 11.92 -12.88
CA ILE A 9 4.29 11.11 -12.44
C ILE A 9 5.59 11.87 -12.61
N GLU A 10 5.83 12.45 -13.78
CA GLU A 10 7.01 13.26 -14.02
C GLU A 10 7.08 14.46 -13.06
N ALA A 11 5.97 15.17 -12.87
CA ALA A 11 5.89 16.26 -11.92
C ALA A 11 6.21 15.83 -10.49
N ALA A 12 5.68 14.69 -10.07
CA ALA A 12 5.98 14.15 -8.75
C ALA A 12 7.46 13.77 -8.59
N ILE A 13 8.08 13.14 -9.59
CA ILE A 13 9.52 12.84 -9.60
C ILE A 13 10.32 14.13 -9.48
N LEU A 14 9.99 15.14 -10.26
CA LEU A 14 10.67 16.44 -10.21
C LEU A 14 10.49 17.11 -8.84
N LEU A 15 9.29 17.15 -8.28
CA LEU A 15 9.06 17.66 -6.92
C LEU A 15 9.95 16.99 -5.87
N LEU A 16 10.31 15.72 -6.09
CA LEU A 16 11.19 14.95 -5.20
C LEU A 16 12.65 15.33 -5.30
N GLU A 17 13.11 15.67 -6.47
CA GLU A 17 14.50 16.09 -6.66
C GLU A 17 14.76 17.41 -5.92
N ASN A 18 13.70 18.20 -5.66
CA ASN A 18 13.70 19.43 -4.86
C ASN A 18 14.90 20.36 -5.17
N ARG A 19 15.19 20.53 -6.45
CA ARG A 19 16.27 21.42 -6.89
C ARG A 19 15.89 22.88 -6.69
N LYS A 20 16.86 23.73 -6.33
CA LYS A 20 16.62 25.13 -6.00
C LYS A 20 16.65 26.08 -7.20
N GLU A 21 17.05 25.60 -8.36
CA GLU A 21 17.20 26.36 -9.59
C GLU A 21 15.86 26.92 -10.08
N SER A 22 15.86 28.18 -10.53
CA SER A 22 14.63 28.85 -10.98
C SER A 22 14.00 28.16 -12.18
N GLU A 23 14.82 27.78 -13.17
CA GLU A 23 14.39 27.07 -14.37
C GLU A 23 13.72 25.73 -14.02
N TYR A 24 14.27 25.03 -13.02
CA TYR A 24 13.72 23.77 -12.55
C TYR A 24 12.32 23.93 -11.93
N LYS A 25 12.15 24.95 -11.07
CA LYS A 25 10.86 25.27 -10.46
C LYS A 25 9.80 25.63 -11.50
N GLU A 26 10.18 26.39 -12.49
CA GLU A 26 9.31 26.77 -13.60
C GLU A 26 8.89 25.55 -14.43
N LYS A 27 9.83 24.63 -14.72
CA LYS A 27 9.55 23.37 -15.39
C LYS A 27 8.52 22.54 -14.61
N VAL A 28 8.72 22.36 -13.29
CA VAL A 28 7.79 21.64 -12.42
C VAL A 28 6.41 22.30 -12.44
N PHE A 29 6.36 23.61 -12.32
CA PHE A 29 5.11 24.37 -12.34
C PHE A 29 4.36 24.19 -13.66
N ASN A 30 5.02 24.37 -14.79
CA ASN A 30 4.41 24.21 -16.12
C ASN A 30 3.90 22.79 -16.34
N MET A 31 4.62 21.78 -15.87
CA MET A 31 4.22 20.39 -15.98
C MET A 31 3.01 20.04 -15.12
N THR A 32 2.97 20.50 -13.87
CA THR A 32 1.81 20.30 -12.97
C THR A 32 0.58 21.04 -13.48
N LYS A 33 0.74 22.28 -13.98
CA LYS A 33 -0.32 23.04 -14.60
C LYS A 33 -0.91 22.31 -15.80
N ARG A 34 -0.07 21.83 -16.71
CA ARG A 34 -0.49 21.04 -17.87
C ARG A 34 -1.20 19.75 -17.46
N ALA A 35 -0.75 19.07 -16.40
CA ALA A 35 -1.40 17.87 -15.89
C ALA A 35 -2.85 18.15 -15.43
N VAL A 36 -3.12 19.31 -14.83
CA VAL A 36 -4.48 19.73 -14.48
C VAL A 36 -5.27 20.13 -15.73
N GLU A 37 -4.68 20.89 -16.64
CA GLU A 37 -5.30 21.38 -17.87
C GLU A 37 -5.73 20.29 -18.84
N CYS A 38 -5.18 19.07 -18.72
CA CYS A 38 -5.67 17.91 -19.47
C CYS A 38 -7.17 17.62 -19.28
N THR A 39 -7.75 18.01 -18.15
CA THR A 39 -9.14 17.71 -17.80
C THR A 39 -9.92 18.90 -17.26
N VAL A 40 -9.24 19.92 -16.72
CA VAL A 40 -9.87 21.09 -16.08
C VAL A 40 -9.29 22.38 -16.66
N SER A 41 -10.14 23.26 -17.18
CA SER A 41 -9.72 24.57 -17.68
C SER A 41 -9.30 25.50 -16.56
N GLU A 42 -8.29 26.36 -16.80
CA GLU A 42 -7.70 27.25 -15.79
C GLU A 42 -8.70 28.19 -15.11
N ASN A 43 -9.70 28.68 -15.84
CA ASN A 43 -10.74 29.55 -15.30
C ASN A 43 -11.63 28.88 -14.24
N LEU A 44 -11.54 27.55 -14.07
CA LEU A 44 -12.30 26.79 -13.08
C LEU A 44 -11.53 26.50 -11.79
N TYR A 45 -10.26 26.92 -11.66
CA TYR A 45 -9.45 26.67 -10.46
C TYR A 45 -9.89 27.45 -9.22
N THR A 46 -10.70 28.48 -9.42
CA THR A 46 -11.16 29.36 -8.32
C THR A 46 -12.19 28.69 -7.43
N ASP A 47 -12.97 27.74 -7.96
CA ASP A 47 -13.98 27.01 -7.19
C ASP A 47 -14.12 25.56 -7.66
N LEU A 48 -13.35 24.67 -7.04
CA LEU A 48 -13.41 23.23 -7.32
C LEU A 48 -14.71 22.58 -6.85
N SER A 49 -15.48 23.23 -5.99
CA SER A 49 -16.73 22.68 -5.47
C SER A 49 -17.81 22.50 -6.53
N GLN A 50 -17.69 23.22 -7.64
CA GLN A 50 -18.62 23.14 -8.79
C GLN A 50 -18.27 22.03 -9.77
N LEU A 51 -17.13 21.36 -9.58
CA LEU A 51 -16.62 20.34 -10.50
C LEU A 51 -16.82 18.94 -9.92
N LEU A 52 -17.09 17.97 -10.78
CA LEU A 52 -17.04 16.55 -10.42
C LEU A 52 -15.66 16.00 -10.78
N LEU A 53 -14.77 15.94 -9.80
CA LEU A 53 -13.39 15.54 -9.98
C LEU A 53 -13.14 14.12 -9.47
N ALA A 54 -12.44 13.34 -10.27
CA ALA A 54 -11.92 12.04 -9.86
C ALA A 54 -10.73 12.22 -8.86
N PRO A 55 -10.40 11.20 -8.03
CA PRO A 55 -9.24 11.26 -7.15
C PRO A 55 -7.94 11.62 -7.88
N ALA A 56 -7.76 11.13 -9.10
CA ALA A 56 -6.60 11.41 -9.94
C ALA A 56 -6.45 12.90 -10.30
N GLU A 57 -7.57 13.58 -10.53
CA GLU A 57 -7.60 15.03 -10.83
C GLU A 57 -7.30 15.84 -9.57
N LEU A 58 -7.86 15.45 -8.42
CA LEU A 58 -7.52 16.07 -7.14
C LEU A 58 -6.04 15.89 -6.78
N GLU A 59 -5.43 14.74 -7.08
CA GLU A 59 -3.98 14.55 -6.95
C GLU A 59 -3.19 15.52 -7.84
N ALA A 60 -3.64 15.79 -9.08
CA ALA A 60 -3.02 16.77 -9.94
C ALA A 60 -3.08 18.19 -9.33
N PHE A 61 -4.20 18.56 -8.71
CA PHE A 61 -4.31 19.84 -7.99
C PHE A 61 -3.40 19.90 -6.76
N ILE A 62 -3.20 18.80 -6.02
CA ILE A 62 -2.26 18.75 -4.90
C ILE A 62 -0.82 18.99 -5.40
N LEU A 63 -0.44 18.37 -6.52
CA LEU A 63 0.88 18.57 -7.13
C LEU A 63 1.04 20.03 -7.64
N LEU A 64 0.00 20.62 -8.22
CA LEU A 64 0.01 22.02 -8.63
C LEU A 64 0.16 22.95 -7.43
N ALA A 65 -0.55 22.70 -6.34
CA ALA A 65 -0.41 23.46 -5.10
C ALA A 65 1.01 23.31 -4.50
N ALA A 66 1.62 22.13 -4.57
CA ALA A 66 3.01 21.92 -4.17
C ALA A 66 3.98 22.69 -5.09
N ALA A 67 3.71 22.75 -6.40
CA ALA A 67 4.51 23.55 -7.35
C ALA A 67 4.40 25.04 -7.06
N TYR A 68 3.23 25.57 -6.74
CA TYR A 68 3.07 26.95 -6.28
C TYR A 68 3.91 27.21 -5.03
N HIS A 69 3.88 26.31 -4.06
CA HIS A 69 4.66 26.44 -2.84
C HIS A 69 6.18 26.53 -3.12
N ILE A 70 6.75 25.63 -3.93
CA ILE A 70 8.19 25.69 -4.27
C ILE A 70 8.57 26.93 -5.08
N CYS A 71 7.62 27.50 -5.82
CA CYS A 71 7.79 28.78 -6.53
C CYS A 71 7.62 30.01 -5.62
N GLY A 72 7.34 29.82 -4.32
CA GLY A 72 7.13 30.90 -3.36
C GLY A 72 5.76 31.56 -3.41
N LYS A 73 4.81 31.00 -4.16
CA LYS A 73 3.42 31.47 -4.29
C LYS A 73 2.55 30.77 -3.23
N GLU A 74 2.74 31.20 -1.98
CA GLU A 74 2.15 30.52 -0.81
C GLU A 74 0.64 30.65 -0.73
N GLU A 75 0.10 31.78 -1.16
CA GLU A 75 -1.35 32.03 -1.08
C GLU A 75 -2.11 31.17 -2.07
N GLU A 76 -1.62 31.08 -3.31
CA GLU A 76 -2.19 30.22 -4.34
C GLU A 76 -2.11 28.74 -3.94
N ALA A 77 -0.96 28.34 -3.39
CA ALA A 77 -0.79 26.98 -2.86
C ALA A 77 -1.81 26.67 -1.76
N TRP A 78 -2.02 27.61 -0.86
CA TRP A 78 -2.96 27.48 0.24
C TRP A 78 -4.41 27.43 -0.24
N GLN A 79 -4.81 28.29 -1.16
CA GLN A 79 -6.16 28.33 -1.71
C GLN A 79 -6.54 26.98 -2.36
N ILE A 80 -5.67 26.43 -3.22
CA ILE A 80 -5.92 25.14 -3.85
C ILE A 80 -5.94 24.02 -2.79
N GLN A 81 -4.99 24.01 -1.86
CA GLN A 81 -4.93 23.00 -0.81
C GLN A 81 -6.22 23.00 0.05
N GLN A 82 -6.76 24.17 0.40
CA GLN A 82 -8.00 24.26 1.16
C GLN A 82 -9.21 23.76 0.37
N GLN A 83 -9.30 24.07 -0.91
CA GLN A 83 -10.38 23.56 -1.76
C GLN A 83 -10.34 22.03 -1.82
N VAL A 84 -9.16 21.44 -2.08
CA VAL A 84 -9.00 19.98 -2.11
C VAL A 84 -9.27 19.35 -0.75
N TRP A 85 -8.87 20.00 0.36
CA TRP A 85 -9.14 19.54 1.72
C TRP A 85 -10.64 19.43 2.04
N HIS A 86 -11.43 20.39 1.56
CA HIS A 86 -12.88 20.44 1.81
C HIS A 86 -13.69 19.66 0.78
N TYR A 87 -13.14 19.38 -0.39
CA TYR A 87 -13.81 18.73 -1.51
C TYR A 87 -14.52 17.41 -1.13
N PRO A 88 -13.92 16.45 -0.42
CA PRO A 88 -14.61 15.20 -0.07
C PRO A 88 -15.87 15.42 0.77
N LYS A 89 -15.84 16.39 1.68
CA LYS A 89 -17.00 16.72 2.52
C LYS A 89 -18.11 17.40 1.71
N GLN A 90 -17.77 18.30 0.80
CA GLN A 90 -18.73 19.01 -0.06
C GLN A 90 -19.45 18.06 -1.01
N HIS A 91 -18.73 17.06 -1.53
CA HIS A 91 -19.26 16.04 -2.44
C HIS A 91 -19.71 14.75 -1.74
N GLN A 92 -19.83 14.75 -0.41
CA GLN A 92 -20.33 13.62 0.38
C GLN A 92 -19.60 12.30 0.09
N TRP A 93 -18.30 12.37 -0.10
CA TRP A 93 -17.51 11.16 -0.36
C TRP A 93 -17.55 10.21 0.84
N GLU A 94 -17.59 8.92 0.53
CA GLU A 94 -17.36 7.89 1.54
C GLU A 94 -15.96 8.03 2.14
N GLU A 95 -15.82 7.78 3.44
CA GLU A 95 -14.55 7.94 4.17
C GLU A 95 -13.40 7.15 3.52
N ARG A 96 -13.71 6.01 2.88
CA ARG A 96 -12.72 5.22 2.14
C ARG A 96 -12.15 5.97 0.94
N MET A 97 -12.97 6.72 0.23
CA MET A 97 -12.52 7.56 -0.89
C MET A 97 -11.72 8.76 -0.40
N GLU A 98 -12.09 9.32 0.75
CA GLU A 98 -11.31 10.38 1.39
C GLU A 98 -9.87 9.93 1.67
N CYS A 99 -9.65 8.67 2.06
CA CYS A 99 -8.31 8.14 2.34
C CYS A 99 -7.34 8.18 1.16
N LEU A 100 -7.82 8.30 -0.07
CA LEU A 100 -6.97 8.45 -1.25
C LEU A 100 -6.32 9.83 -1.33
N ILE A 101 -7.02 10.86 -0.86
CA ILE A 101 -6.65 12.28 -1.07
C ILE A 101 -6.26 12.97 0.23
N ARG A 102 -6.95 12.67 1.33
CA ARG A 102 -6.77 13.36 2.62
C ARG A 102 -5.34 13.34 3.15
N PRO A 103 -4.59 12.23 3.13
CA PRO A 103 -3.22 12.23 3.64
C PRO A 103 -2.29 13.16 2.88
N GLN A 104 -2.35 13.15 1.56
CA GLN A 104 -1.51 14.00 0.70
C GLN A 104 -1.85 15.47 0.91
N THR A 105 -3.13 15.79 0.94
CA THR A 105 -3.61 17.17 1.17
C THR A 105 -3.25 17.65 2.58
N ALA A 106 -3.31 16.76 3.59
CA ALA A 106 -2.88 17.08 4.95
C ALA A 106 -1.38 17.40 5.02
N ILE A 107 -0.53 16.61 4.38
CA ILE A 107 0.91 16.83 4.36
C ILE A 107 1.24 18.20 3.80
N LEU A 108 0.69 18.55 2.63
CA LEU A 108 0.92 19.87 2.05
C LEU A 108 0.38 20.96 2.98
N GLY A 109 -0.83 20.80 3.51
CA GLY A 109 -1.43 21.76 4.45
C GLY A 109 -0.59 21.94 5.72
N MET A 110 -0.03 20.85 6.28
CA MET A 110 0.86 20.90 7.43
C MET A 110 2.15 21.66 7.12
N ILE A 111 2.76 21.44 5.97
CA ILE A 111 3.97 22.15 5.53
C ILE A 111 3.69 23.68 5.43
N LEU A 112 2.56 24.03 4.83
CA LEU A 112 2.15 25.44 4.70
C LEU A 112 1.84 26.07 6.06
N CYS A 113 1.13 25.38 6.95
CA CYS A 113 0.83 25.84 8.30
C CYS A 113 2.10 25.99 9.15
N GLN A 114 3.03 25.02 9.09
CA GLN A 114 4.28 25.06 9.86
C GLN A 114 5.13 26.28 9.45
N LYS A 115 5.17 26.60 8.18
CA LYS A 115 5.87 27.79 7.69
C LYS A 115 5.30 29.09 8.26
N LYS A 116 3.95 29.13 8.45
CA LYS A 116 3.23 30.25 9.07
C LYS A 116 3.19 30.17 10.60
N LYS A 117 3.76 29.11 11.21
CA LYS A 117 3.71 28.79 12.65
C LYS A 117 2.26 28.56 13.18
N GLU A 118 1.35 28.14 12.30
CA GLU A 118 -0.02 27.74 12.66
C GLU A 118 -0.04 26.30 13.17
N TRP A 119 0.63 26.04 14.31
CA TRP A 119 0.95 24.69 14.79
C TRP A 119 -0.29 23.86 15.13
N GLU A 120 -1.28 24.45 15.79
CA GLU A 120 -2.50 23.77 16.14
C GLU A 120 -3.27 23.28 14.90
N ARG A 121 -3.32 24.14 13.88
CA ARG A 121 -3.97 23.81 12.61
C ARG A 121 -3.24 22.67 11.88
N ALA A 122 -1.91 22.73 11.83
CA ALA A 122 -1.08 21.65 11.30
C ALA A 122 -1.34 20.34 12.05
N PHE A 123 -1.39 20.37 13.38
CA PHE A 123 -1.66 19.23 14.21
C PHE A 123 -3.03 18.60 13.94
N LEU A 124 -4.09 19.40 13.88
CA LEU A 124 -5.44 18.91 13.61
C LEU A 124 -5.57 18.27 12.22
N MET A 125 -4.92 18.83 11.20
CA MET A 125 -4.89 18.24 9.86
C MET A 125 -4.18 16.89 9.85
N GLY A 126 -2.99 16.79 10.43
CA GLY A 126 -2.23 15.55 10.51
C GLY A 126 -2.94 14.48 11.31
N LYS A 127 -3.49 14.84 12.47
CA LYS A 127 -4.27 13.93 13.30
C LYS A 127 -5.47 13.34 12.56
N ARG A 128 -6.24 14.19 11.85
CA ARG A 128 -7.39 13.73 11.07
C ARG A 128 -6.99 12.79 9.94
N ALA A 129 -5.87 13.08 9.27
CA ALA A 129 -5.34 12.21 8.23
C ALA A 129 -4.88 10.85 8.77
N LEU A 130 -4.15 10.83 9.89
CA LEU A 130 -3.75 9.58 10.56
C LEU A 130 -4.95 8.74 10.99
N GLU A 131 -5.98 9.39 11.56
CA GLU A 131 -7.20 8.70 11.97
C GLU A 131 -7.94 8.08 10.78
N CYS A 132 -8.02 8.79 9.66
CA CYS A 132 -8.56 8.25 8.41
C CYS A 132 -7.79 7.01 7.94
N LEU A 133 -6.45 7.08 7.90
CA LEU A 133 -5.60 5.95 7.52
C LEU A 133 -5.76 4.76 8.47
N ARG A 134 -5.81 5.01 9.78
CA ARG A 134 -5.98 3.99 10.81
C ARG A 134 -7.30 3.23 10.66
N ARG A 135 -8.41 3.93 10.44
CA ARG A 135 -9.74 3.32 10.26
C ARG A 135 -9.82 2.43 9.04
N HIS A 136 -9.06 2.76 7.99
CA HIS A 136 -9.09 2.03 6.73
C HIS A 136 -7.88 1.12 6.51
N PHE A 137 -7.06 0.91 7.56
CA PHE A 137 -5.88 0.04 7.52
C PHE A 137 -4.90 0.40 6.40
N GLN A 138 -4.78 1.69 6.08
CA GLN A 138 -3.84 2.19 5.09
C GLN A 138 -2.52 2.57 5.77
N GLN A 139 -1.41 2.12 5.20
CA GLN A 139 -0.08 2.42 5.74
C GLN A 139 0.65 3.51 4.95
N ARG A 140 0.20 3.74 3.71
CA ARG A 140 0.77 4.78 2.85
C ARG A 140 0.63 6.14 3.54
N TYR A 141 1.70 6.93 3.57
CA TYR A 141 1.75 8.27 4.14
C TYR A 141 1.79 8.37 5.68
N VAL A 142 1.72 7.24 6.40
CA VAL A 142 1.74 7.26 7.87
C VAL A 142 3.05 7.84 8.39
N LEU A 143 4.20 7.41 7.85
CA LEU A 143 5.51 7.88 8.31
C LEU A 143 5.70 9.37 8.02
N ASP A 144 5.30 9.84 6.83
CA ASP A 144 5.40 11.26 6.47
C ASP A 144 4.56 12.16 7.40
N LEU A 145 3.34 11.72 7.72
CA LEU A 145 2.48 12.43 8.67
C LEU A 145 3.08 12.41 10.07
N LEU A 146 3.64 11.28 10.52
CA LEU A 146 4.30 11.18 11.82
C LEU A 146 5.54 12.08 11.89
N GLU A 147 6.35 12.13 10.83
CA GLU A 147 7.51 13.03 10.78
C GLU A 147 7.11 14.49 10.91
N LEU A 148 6.08 14.93 10.18
CA LEU A 148 5.58 16.30 10.27
C LEU A 148 4.91 16.63 11.60
N LEU A 149 4.20 15.68 12.21
CA LEU A 149 3.57 15.88 13.52
C LEU A 149 4.60 15.96 14.64
N CYS A 150 5.66 15.16 14.59
CA CYS A 150 6.71 15.15 15.62
C CYS A 150 7.61 16.39 15.60
N VAL A 151 7.59 17.19 14.52
CA VAL A 151 8.32 18.49 14.46
C VAL A 151 7.55 19.61 15.17
N ILE A 152 6.25 19.43 15.42
CA ILE A 152 5.43 20.47 16.06
C ILE A 152 5.88 20.63 17.53
N PRO A 153 6.17 21.89 17.99
CA PRO A 153 6.55 22.13 19.37
C PRO A 153 5.47 21.68 20.35
N LYS A 154 5.88 20.99 21.41
CA LYS A 154 4.94 20.40 22.40
C LYS A 154 4.11 21.47 23.12
N GLU A 155 4.70 22.65 23.28
CA GLU A 155 4.10 23.81 23.97
C GLU A 155 2.93 24.41 23.18
N GLU A 156 2.92 24.19 21.89
CA GLU A 156 1.90 24.70 20.95
C GLU A 156 0.67 23.78 20.83
N ILE A 157 0.60 22.71 21.60
CA ILE A 157 -0.46 21.71 21.50
C ILE A 157 -1.12 21.47 22.86
N ALA A 158 -2.43 21.43 22.86
CA ALA A 158 -3.22 21.21 24.07
C ALA A 158 -2.94 19.89 24.82
N LYS A 159 -2.38 18.89 24.16
CA LYS A 159 -2.04 17.57 24.72
C LYS A 159 -0.61 17.13 24.34
N PRO A 160 0.42 17.62 25.01
CA PRO A 160 1.82 17.30 24.70
C PRO A 160 2.15 15.81 24.70
N GLN A 161 1.52 15.03 25.61
CA GLN A 161 1.73 13.58 25.72
C GLN A 161 1.39 12.82 24.42
N TYR A 162 0.49 13.36 23.61
CA TYR A 162 0.14 12.75 22.32
C TYR A 162 1.32 12.77 21.35
N ILE A 163 2.15 13.80 21.38
CA ILE A 163 3.37 13.85 20.55
C ILE A 163 4.37 12.76 20.96
N GLU A 164 4.46 12.43 22.25
CA GLU A 164 5.34 11.35 22.72
C GLU A 164 4.88 9.98 22.24
N GLU A 165 3.56 9.77 22.16
CA GLU A 165 3.01 8.55 21.58
C GLU A 165 3.28 8.50 20.07
N LEU A 166 3.10 9.61 19.34
CA LEU A 166 3.39 9.67 17.91
C LEU A 166 4.87 9.43 17.62
N GLU A 167 5.78 9.92 18.47
CA GLU A 167 7.21 9.67 18.34
C GLU A 167 7.53 8.18 18.52
N LYS A 168 6.90 7.47 19.46
CA LYS A 168 7.04 6.02 19.61
C LYS A 168 6.55 5.29 18.35
N TYR A 169 5.41 5.71 17.78
CA TYR A 169 4.94 5.13 16.52
C TYR A 169 5.91 5.40 15.37
N ARG A 170 6.42 6.63 15.26
CA ARG A 170 7.42 7.00 14.24
C ARG A 170 8.66 6.12 14.34
N GLN A 171 9.22 5.93 15.53
CA GLN A 171 10.39 5.07 15.76
C GLN A 171 10.08 3.61 15.39
N THR A 172 8.90 3.12 15.73
CA THR A 172 8.48 1.77 15.37
C THR A 172 8.39 1.58 13.84
N PHE A 173 7.81 2.55 13.13
CA PHE A 173 7.76 2.50 11.66
C PHE A 173 9.16 2.56 11.03
N LEU A 174 10.06 3.40 11.53
CA LEU A 174 11.44 3.48 11.07
C LEU A 174 12.20 2.16 11.29
N GLN A 175 12.05 1.54 12.46
CA GLN A 175 12.63 0.23 12.74
C GLN A 175 12.10 -0.85 11.80
N LEU A 176 10.79 -0.82 11.48
CA LEU A 176 10.19 -1.73 10.53
C LEU A 176 10.77 -1.55 9.12
N TYR A 177 10.90 -0.30 8.67
CA TYR A 177 11.47 0.00 7.35
C TYR A 177 12.93 -0.44 7.26
N GLN A 178 13.72 -0.23 8.31
CA GLN A 178 15.09 -0.72 8.39
C GLN A 178 15.15 -2.25 8.36
N LEU A 179 14.30 -2.91 9.18
CA LEU A 179 14.28 -4.38 9.27
C LEU A 179 13.95 -5.04 7.93
N TYR A 180 13.11 -4.40 7.12
CA TYR A 180 12.69 -4.92 5.81
C TYR A 180 13.42 -4.27 4.64
N GLU A 181 14.48 -3.51 4.90
CA GLU A 181 15.24 -2.78 3.87
C GLU A 181 14.31 -1.93 2.96
N CYS A 182 13.17 -1.48 3.50
CA CYS A 182 12.28 -0.60 2.76
C CYS A 182 12.95 0.77 2.63
N PRO A 183 12.95 1.37 1.43
CA PRO A 183 13.50 2.70 1.27
C PRO A 183 12.67 3.68 2.11
N ASN A 184 13.33 4.37 3.05
CA ASN A 184 12.73 5.45 3.82
C ASN A 184 12.58 6.69 2.92
N LYS A 185 11.61 6.65 2.03
CA LYS A 185 11.37 7.70 1.05
C LYS A 185 10.07 8.41 1.34
N ARG A 186 10.10 9.73 1.27
CA ARG A 186 8.92 10.56 1.44
C ARG A 186 7.89 10.27 0.35
N ILE A 187 6.70 10.62 0.62
CA ILE A 187 5.48 10.43 -0.14
C ILE A 187 5.53 10.72 -1.63
N TRP A 188 6.19 11.82 -1.97
CA TRP A 188 6.43 12.19 -3.35
C TRP A 188 7.23 11.13 -4.10
N GLN A 189 7.91 10.25 -3.35
CA GLN A 189 8.74 9.15 -3.85
C GLN A 189 7.95 7.84 -3.95
N THR A 190 6.74 7.78 -3.45
CA THR A 190 5.90 6.59 -3.52
C THR A 190 4.90 6.58 -4.67
N ILE A 191 4.93 7.56 -5.54
CA ILE A 191 4.41 7.38 -6.89
C ILE A 191 5.41 6.52 -7.64
N SER A 192 5.70 5.38 -7.09
CA SER A 192 6.58 4.41 -7.66
C SER A 192 5.78 3.59 -8.65
N ILE A 193 5.92 3.99 -9.86
CA ILE A 193 5.59 3.14 -10.98
C ILE A 193 6.69 2.12 -11.08
N ASN A 194 6.34 0.86 -11.00
CA ASN A 194 7.19 -0.30 -11.33
C ASN A 194 8.67 -0.01 -11.22
N ASN A 195 9.08 0.33 -10.02
CA ASN A 195 10.45 0.67 -9.75
C ASN A 195 11.29 -0.58 -10.00
N THR A 196 12.31 -0.46 -10.82
CA THR A 196 13.30 -1.52 -11.03
C THR A 196 13.84 -2.06 -9.71
N LEU A 197 13.98 -1.17 -8.72
CA LEU A 197 14.40 -1.52 -7.37
C LEU A 197 13.37 -2.42 -6.66
N GLU A 198 12.06 -2.18 -6.85
CA GLU A 198 11.02 -3.01 -6.26
C GLU A 198 10.99 -4.40 -6.89
N VAL A 199 11.07 -4.48 -8.22
CA VAL A 199 11.15 -5.76 -8.94
C VAL A 199 12.39 -6.53 -8.53
N GLY A 200 13.54 -5.89 -8.50
CA GLY A 200 14.81 -6.51 -8.11
C GLY A 200 14.79 -6.97 -6.65
N THR A 201 14.32 -6.14 -5.75
CA THR A 201 14.17 -6.47 -4.32
C THR A 201 13.22 -7.64 -4.12
N MET A 202 12.08 -7.64 -4.82
CA MET A 202 11.10 -8.73 -4.77
C MET A 202 11.69 -10.05 -5.26
N LEU A 203 12.36 -10.05 -6.42
CA LEU A 203 13.01 -11.26 -6.95
C LEU A 203 14.09 -11.78 -5.99
N ARG A 204 14.88 -10.89 -5.39
CA ARG A 204 15.86 -11.23 -4.36
C ARG A 204 15.20 -11.85 -3.14
N MET A 205 14.10 -11.28 -2.64
CA MET A 205 13.35 -11.82 -1.52
C MET A 205 12.80 -13.22 -1.84
N LEU A 206 12.18 -13.40 -3.00
CA LEU A 206 11.66 -14.71 -3.44
C LEU A 206 12.79 -15.75 -3.58
N ARG A 207 13.97 -15.37 -4.08
CA ARG A 207 15.14 -16.24 -4.12
C ARG A 207 15.57 -16.68 -2.72
N HIS A 208 15.70 -15.74 -1.78
CA HIS A 208 16.03 -16.03 -0.38
C HIS A 208 14.95 -16.87 0.32
N ALA A 209 13.68 -16.63 0.02
CA ALA A 209 12.57 -17.45 0.51
C ALA A 209 12.72 -18.92 0.10
N ASN A 210 13.20 -19.14 -1.13
CA ASN A 210 13.49 -20.48 -1.65
C ASN A 210 14.87 -21.03 -1.25
N LYS A 211 15.63 -20.32 -0.42
CA LYS A 211 16.99 -20.71 0.03
C LYS A 211 17.93 -21.00 -1.15
N MET A 212 17.81 -20.22 -2.24
CA MET A 212 18.61 -20.39 -3.46
C MET A 212 19.78 -19.40 -3.50
N THR A 213 20.95 -19.85 -3.97
CA THR A 213 22.02 -18.95 -4.44
C THR A 213 21.65 -18.32 -5.76
N GLN A 214 22.35 -17.28 -6.21
CA GLN A 214 22.10 -16.68 -7.52
C GLN A 214 22.35 -17.69 -8.65
N GLU A 215 23.42 -18.45 -8.58
CA GLU A 215 23.76 -19.54 -9.51
C GLU A 215 22.61 -20.57 -9.62
N ARG A 216 22.09 -21.06 -8.48
CA ARG A 216 21.00 -22.02 -8.48
C ARG A 216 19.68 -21.45 -8.99
N ALA A 217 19.46 -20.16 -8.82
CA ALA A 217 18.24 -19.48 -9.28
C ALA A 217 18.16 -19.36 -10.80
N ILE A 218 19.29 -19.22 -11.48
CA ILE A 218 19.37 -19.07 -12.94
C ILE A 218 19.42 -20.40 -13.68
N SER A 219 19.82 -21.50 -13.03
CA SER A 219 20.05 -22.80 -13.68
C SER A 219 18.77 -23.60 -13.82
N TYR A 220 18.48 -24.10 -15.00
CA TYR A 220 17.51 -25.16 -15.26
C TYR A 220 18.10 -26.53 -14.94
N SER A 221 17.23 -27.53 -14.68
CA SER A 221 17.61 -28.93 -14.48
C SER A 221 18.29 -29.56 -15.69
N GLN A 222 18.22 -28.94 -16.87
CA GLN A 222 18.81 -29.41 -18.13
C GLN A 222 20.09 -28.66 -18.55
N GLY A 223 20.68 -27.85 -17.65
CA GLY A 223 21.95 -27.16 -17.92
C GLY A 223 21.84 -25.83 -18.68
N ASN A 224 20.65 -25.41 -19.09
CA ASN A 224 20.43 -24.08 -19.66
C ASN A 224 20.27 -23.04 -18.56
N GLU A 225 20.72 -21.82 -18.80
CA GLU A 225 20.56 -20.70 -17.87
C GLU A 225 19.41 -19.78 -18.34
N ILE A 226 18.61 -19.28 -17.40
CA ILE A 226 17.59 -18.26 -17.65
C ILE A 226 18.26 -16.96 -18.08
N ILE A 227 19.23 -16.53 -17.27
CA ILE A 227 20.08 -15.34 -17.47
C ILE A 227 21.43 -15.61 -16.79
N SER A 228 22.46 -14.82 -17.09
CA SER A 228 23.73 -14.92 -16.38
C SER A 228 23.62 -14.43 -14.93
N GLU A 229 24.46 -14.96 -14.03
CA GLU A 229 24.53 -14.54 -12.63
C GLU A 229 24.80 -13.03 -12.51
N LYS A 230 25.66 -12.48 -13.36
CA LYS A 230 25.93 -11.04 -13.43
C LYS A 230 24.68 -10.21 -13.76
N GLN A 231 23.82 -10.72 -14.67
CA GLN A 231 22.56 -10.07 -14.99
C GLN A 231 21.58 -10.14 -13.82
N LEU A 232 21.42 -11.32 -13.17
CA LEU A 232 20.57 -11.46 -11.99
C LEU A 232 21.04 -10.51 -10.87
N SER A 233 22.34 -10.42 -10.60
CA SER A 233 22.89 -9.48 -9.63
C SER A 233 22.54 -8.02 -9.93
N LYS A 234 22.61 -7.60 -11.19
CA LYS A 234 22.20 -6.25 -11.61
C LYS A 234 20.69 -6.01 -11.42
N ILE A 235 19.86 -7.00 -11.74
CA ILE A 235 18.40 -6.95 -11.53
C ILE A 235 18.09 -6.82 -10.05
N GLU A 236 18.67 -7.66 -9.21
CA GLU A 236 18.44 -7.64 -7.75
C GLU A 236 18.92 -6.35 -7.06
N LYS A 237 19.90 -5.66 -7.65
CA LYS A 237 20.38 -4.33 -7.22
C LYS A 237 19.52 -3.18 -7.78
N GLY A 238 18.55 -3.47 -8.64
CA GLY A 238 17.70 -2.46 -9.27
C GLY A 238 18.39 -1.62 -10.36
N THR A 239 19.55 -2.06 -10.87
CA THR A 239 20.31 -1.36 -11.91
C THR A 239 19.96 -1.86 -13.32
N HIS A 240 19.16 -2.91 -13.42
CA HIS A 240 18.71 -3.47 -14.69
C HIS A 240 17.28 -4.01 -14.58
N ILE A 241 16.48 -3.84 -15.64
CA ILE A 241 15.12 -4.39 -15.72
C ILE A 241 15.20 -5.73 -16.46
N PRO A 242 14.64 -6.82 -15.91
CA PRO A 242 14.53 -8.06 -16.66
C PRO A 242 13.58 -7.90 -17.85
N SER A 243 13.80 -8.61 -18.95
CA SER A 243 12.78 -8.76 -19.98
C SER A 243 11.56 -9.48 -19.40
N THR A 244 10.38 -9.29 -19.99
CA THR A 244 9.14 -9.95 -19.55
C THR A 244 9.33 -11.48 -19.51
N LYS A 245 9.98 -12.05 -20.50
CA LYS A 245 10.29 -13.49 -20.56
C LYS A 245 11.13 -13.92 -19.34
N HIS A 246 12.26 -13.28 -19.09
CA HIS A 246 13.14 -13.63 -17.98
C HIS A 246 12.46 -13.39 -16.60
N TYR A 247 11.61 -12.37 -16.51
CA TYR A 247 10.83 -12.10 -15.30
C TYR A 247 9.88 -13.25 -14.98
N ILE A 248 9.13 -13.73 -15.99
CA ILE A 248 8.19 -14.86 -15.86
C ILE A 248 8.95 -16.13 -15.47
N GLU A 249 10.03 -16.45 -16.17
CA GLU A 249 10.85 -17.63 -15.92
C GLU A 249 11.45 -17.63 -14.49
N LEU A 250 11.91 -16.47 -13.99
CA LEU A 250 12.38 -16.34 -12.61
C LEU A 250 11.24 -16.49 -11.60
N LEU A 251 10.05 -15.93 -11.86
CA LEU A 251 8.87 -16.10 -10.99
C LEU A 251 8.48 -17.57 -10.87
N GLU A 252 8.37 -18.28 -12.00
CA GLU A 252 8.08 -19.71 -12.03
C GLU A 252 9.13 -20.51 -11.26
N ARG A 253 10.40 -20.17 -11.44
CA ARG A 253 11.52 -20.78 -10.71
C ARG A 253 11.39 -20.61 -9.20
N TYR A 254 10.83 -19.49 -8.76
CA TYR A 254 10.57 -19.18 -7.36
C TYR A 254 9.22 -19.72 -6.86
N GLY A 255 8.46 -20.39 -7.72
CA GLY A 255 7.14 -20.97 -7.39
C GLY A 255 6.02 -19.94 -7.34
N LYS A 256 6.15 -18.85 -8.10
CA LYS A 256 5.09 -17.88 -8.38
C LYS A 256 4.63 -18.00 -9.83
N LYS A 257 3.32 -17.84 -10.05
CA LYS A 257 2.76 -17.77 -11.40
C LYS A 257 2.84 -16.34 -11.95
N GLU A 258 2.69 -16.18 -13.26
CA GLU A 258 2.72 -14.88 -13.92
C GLU A 258 1.70 -13.89 -13.37
N ASP A 259 0.51 -14.36 -13.02
CA ASP A 259 -0.64 -13.60 -12.54
C ASP A 259 -0.65 -13.35 -11.02
N TRP A 260 0.38 -13.77 -10.30
CA TRP A 260 0.42 -13.68 -8.83
C TRP A 260 0.18 -12.28 -8.25
N LYS A 261 0.45 -11.21 -9.03
CA LYS A 261 0.19 -9.83 -8.61
C LYS A 261 -1.29 -9.46 -8.61
N HIS A 262 -2.15 -10.25 -9.24
CA HIS A 262 -3.57 -9.99 -9.38
C HIS A 262 -4.44 -11.07 -8.70
N PRO A 263 -4.29 -11.28 -7.39
CA PRO A 263 -5.02 -12.32 -6.66
C PRO A 263 -6.47 -11.91 -6.39
N LEU A 264 -7.05 -11.15 -7.29
CA LEU A 264 -8.46 -10.82 -7.24
C LEU A 264 -9.23 -11.99 -7.84
N LEU A 265 -10.41 -12.27 -7.26
CA LEU A 265 -11.41 -13.05 -7.95
C LEU A 265 -11.56 -12.44 -9.35
N GLU A 266 -10.98 -13.07 -10.35
CA GLU A 266 -11.19 -12.67 -11.74
C GLU A 266 -12.66 -12.89 -12.05
N THR A 267 -13.39 -11.81 -12.15
CA THR A 267 -14.80 -11.85 -12.41
C THR A 267 -15.24 -10.61 -13.17
N ASN A 268 -16.10 -10.80 -14.14
CA ASN A 268 -16.79 -9.72 -14.83
C ASN A 268 -18.10 -9.31 -14.10
N SER A 269 -18.37 -9.91 -12.94
CA SER A 269 -19.59 -9.66 -12.17
C SER A 269 -19.35 -8.64 -11.06
N VAL A 270 -20.01 -7.49 -11.17
CA VAL A 270 -20.03 -6.47 -10.12
C VAL A 270 -20.64 -7.03 -8.83
N GLU A 271 -21.61 -7.96 -8.93
CA GLU A 271 -22.22 -8.62 -7.78
C GLU A 271 -21.17 -9.41 -6.98
N VAL A 272 -20.31 -10.19 -7.63
CA VAL A 272 -19.24 -10.96 -6.99
C VAL A 272 -18.25 -10.04 -6.29
N LEU A 273 -17.88 -8.90 -6.90
CA LEU A 273 -16.96 -7.93 -6.31
C LEU A 273 -17.58 -7.25 -5.08
N SER A 274 -18.85 -6.83 -5.16
CA SER A 274 -19.58 -6.24 -4.04
C SER A 274 -19.71 -7.24 -2.89
N LEU A 275 -20.14 -8.46 -3.17
CA LEU A 275 -20.33 -9.51 -2.16
C LEU A 275 -19.00 -9.86 -1.46
N ARG A 276 -17.89 -9.91 -2.18
CA ARG A 276 -16.56 -10.08 -1.60
C ARG A 276 -16.22 -8.93 -0.62
N GLN A 277 -16.53 -7.69 -1.00
CA GLN A 277 -16.28 -6.52 -0.14
C GLN A 277 -17.15 -6.58 1.12
N ASP A 278 -18.41 -6.99 0.98
CA ASP A 278 -19.35 -7.15 2.09
C ASP A 278 -18.86 -8.22 3.06
N ILE A 279 -18.38 -9.37 2.56
CA ILE A 279 -17.78 -10.44 3.39
C ILE A 279 -16.61 -9.88 4.19
N CYS A 280 -15.68 -9.15 3.56
CA CYS A 280 -14.55 -8.55 4.28
C CYS A 280 -15.02 -7.60 5.39
N THR A 281 -16.05 -6.79 5.10
CA THR A 281 -16.64 -5.85 6.08
C THR A 281 -17.31 -6.59 7.24
N MET A 282 -18.09 -7.63 6.96
CA MET A 282 -18.75 -8.46 7.97
C MET A 282 -17.73 -9.16 8.87
N LEU A 283 -16.68 -9.74 8.28
CA LEU A 283 -15.59 -10.40 9.03
C LEU A 283 -14.86 -9.40 9.95
N SER A 284 -14.59 -8.19 9.49
CA SER A 284 -13.93 -7.15 10.29
C SER A 284 -14.79 -6.66 11.46
N LYS A 285 -16.14 -6.68 11.28
CA LYS A 285 -17.12 -6.29 12.31
C LYS A 285 -17.51 -7.45 13.24
N GLY A 286 -16.99 -8.67 13.02
CA GLY A 286 -17.36 -9.84 13.81
C GLY A 286 -18.76 -10.39 13.54
N GLN A 287 -19.35 -10.07 12.41
CA GLN A 287 -20.69 -10.51 11.99
C GLN A 287 -20.61 -11.92 11.33
N TRP A 288 -20.24 -12.92 12.12
CA TRP A 288 -19.84 -14.24 11.61
C TRP A 288 -20.95 -14.99 10.86
N GLU A 289 -22.19 -14.95 11.38
CA GLU A 289 -23.32 -15.66 10.75
C GLU A 289 -23.70 -15.00 9.40
N GLN A 290 -23.72 -13.67 9.36
CA GLN A 290 -23.97 -12.94 8.12
C GLN A 290 -22.87 -13.18 7.08
N ALA A 291 -21.60 -13.16 7.54
CA ALA A 291 -20.46 -13.48 6.69
C ALA A 291 -20.57 -14.92 6.11
N ARG A 292 -21.01 -15.89 6.91
CA ARG A 292 -21.23 -17.27 6.47
C ARG A 292 -22.27 -17.37 5.35
N GLN A 293 -23.39 -16.67 5.51
CA GLN A 293 -24.43 -16.65 4.47
C GLN A 293 -23.91 -15.98 3.18
N ALA A 294 -23.17 -14.90 3.31
CA ALA A 294 -22.55 -14.22 2.19
C ALA A 294 -21.50 -15.08 1.47
N VAL A 295 -20.67 -15.83 2.20
CA VAL A 295 -19.70 -16.78 1.62
C VAL A 295 -20.43 -17.90 0.85
N LYS A 296 -21.49 -18.47 1.40
CA LYS A 296 -22.31 -19.48 0.69
C LYS A 296 -22.95 -18.95 -0.59
N ARG A 297 -23.32 -17.67 -0.60
CA ARG A 297 -23.81 -17.02 -1.83
C ARG A 297 -22.70 -16.86 -2.85
N LEU A 298 -21.52 -16.45 -2.40
CA LEU A 298 -20.33 -16.29 -3.26
C LEU A 298 -19.92 -17.64 -3.89
N GLU A 299 -19.93 -18.73 -3.14
CA GLU A 299 -19.66 -20.10 -3.62
C GLU A 299 -20.52 -20.47 -4.84
N LYS A 300 -21.79 -20.05 -4.85
CA LYS A 300 -22.72 -20.32 -5.97
C LYS A 300 -22.45 -19.48 -7.21
N LEU A 301 -21.77 -18.33 -7.05
CA LEU A 301 -21.52 -17.35 -8.10
C LEU A 301 -20.12 -17.45 -8.70
N THR A 302 -19.27 -18.30 -8.14
CA THR A 302 -17.85 -18.41 -8.52
C THR A 302 -17.48 -19.82 -8.91
N ASP A 303 -16.46 -19.98 -9.75
CA ASP A 303 -15.94 -21.30 -10.14
C ASP A 303 -14.85 -21.72 -9.13
N GLU A 304 -15.13 -22.79 -8.37
CA GLU A 304 -14.18 -23.38 -7.42
C GLU A 304 -12.94 -24.03 -8.09
N LYS A 305 -12.92 -24.17 -9.40
CA LYS A 305 -11.73 -24.68 -10.11
C LYS A 305 -10.58 -23.69 -10.05
N GLU A 306 -10.89 -22.39 -9.96
CA GLU A 306 -9.91 -21.36 -9.79
C GLU A 306 -9.24 -21.44 -8.42
N ILE A 307 -7.90 -21.60 -8.41
CA ILE A 307 -7.13 -21.86 -7.19
C ILE A 307 -7.26 -20.71 -6.15
N HIS A 308 -7.34 -19.47 -6.63
CA HIS A 308 -7.50 -18.28 -5.77
C HIS A 308 -8.91 -18.20 -5.18
N VAL A 309 -9.95 -18.54 -5.95
CA VAL A 309 -11.32 -18.67 -5.46
C VAL A 309 -11.39 -19.70 -4.36
N LYS A 310 -10.85 -20.89 -4.63
CA LYS A 310 -10.81 -22.00 -3.65
C LYS A 310 -10.07 -21.58 -2.37
N GLN A 311 -8.96 -20.88 -2.47
CA GLN A 311 -8.22 -20.40 -1.30
C GLN A 311 -9.05 -19.39 -0.49
N HIS A 312 -9.75 -18.46 -1.15
CA HIS A 312 -10.61 -17.48 -0.50
C HIS A 312 -11.73 -18.17 0.27
N LEU A 313 -12.51 -18.99 -0.40
CA LEU A 313 -13.65 -19.69 0.18
C LEU A 313 -13.23 -20.58 1.36
N LEU A 314 -12.21 -21.41 1.15
CA LEU A 314 -11.69 -22.29 2.21
C LEU A 314 -11.25 -21.50 3.44
N SER A 315 -10.47 -20.44 3.25
CA SER A 315 -9.95 -19.69 4.38
C SER A 315 -11.02 -18.89 5.11
N TRP A 316 -12.01 -18.30 4.42
CA TRP A 316 -13.12 -17.60 5.07
C TRP A 316 -13.99 -18.56 5.87
N ASN A 317 -14.39 -19.71 5.30
CA ASN A 317 -15.16 -20.72 6.02
C ASN A 317 -14.43 -21.19 7.28
N VAL A 318 -13.13 -21.48 7.18
CA VAL A 318 -12.32 -21.91 8.33
C VAL A 318 -12.23 -20.84 9.42
N ILE A 319 -12.04 -19.58 9.04
CA ILE A 319 -11.98 -18.44 10.00
C ILE A 319 -13.33 -18.28 10.70
N ILE A 320 -14.43 -18.32 9.97
CA ILE A 320 -15.78 -18.21 10.51
C ILE A 320 -16.06 -19.37 11.47
N ASP A 321 -15.79 -20.62 11.08
CA ASP A 321 -15.96 -21.79 11.94
C ASP A 321 -15.20 -21.69 13.25
N TRP A 322 -13.95 -21.21 13.17
CA TRP A 322 -13.12 -21.01 14.37
C TRP A 322 -13.65 -19.88 15.26
N LYS A 323 -14.04 -18.77 14.69
CA LYS A 323 -14.58 -17.62 15.45
C LYS A 323 -15.94 -17.94 16.09
N MET A 324 -16.72 -18.81 15.49
CA MET A 324 -17.97 -19.31 16.03
C MET A 324 -17.80 -20.50 17.00
N GLY A 325 -16.57 -20.93 17.27
CA GLY A 325 -16.26 -22.03 18.18
C GLY A 325 -16.58 -23.43 17.63
N GLN A 326 -16.88 -23.58 16.34
CA GLN A 326 -17.25 -24.87 15.71
C GLN A 326 -16.03 -25.76 15.48
N ILE A 327 -14.84 -25.20 15.39
CA ILE A 327 -13.57 -25.91 15.28
C ILE A 327 -12.55 -25.42 16.29
N SER A 328 -11.67 -26.30 16.74
CA SER A 328 -10.58 -25.96 17.63
C SER A 328 -9.50 -25.12 16.92
N SER A 329 -8.70 -24.38 17.69
CA SER A 329 -7.55 -23.63 17.15
C SER A 329 -6.56 -24.53 16.40
N LYS A 330 -6.37 -25.77 16.84
CA LYS A 330 -5.52 -26.76 16.16
C LYS A 330 -6.07 -27.15 14.79
N GLN A 331 -7.37 -27.39 14.70
CA GLN A 331 -8.05 -27.70 13.43
C GLN A 331 -8.04 -26.50 12.49
N CYS A 332 -8.28 -25.29 13.02
CA CYS A 332 -8.20 -24.06 12.26
C CYS A 332 -6.81 -23.89 11.64
N LEU A 333 -5.74 -24.05 12.43
CA LEU A 333 -4.36 -23.95 11.97
C LEU A 333 -4.07 -24.93 10.82
N LEU A 334 -4.43 -26.19 10.97
CA LEU A 334 -4.22 -27.21 9.92
C LEU A 334 -4.94 -26.85 8.61
N LYS A 335 -6.19 -26.41 8.70
CA LYS A 335 -6.99 -26.03 7.52
C LYS A 335 -6.46 -24.75 6.87
N LEU A 336 -5.99 -23.75 7.64
CA LEU A 336 -5.38 -22.52 7.10
C LEU A 336 -4.03 -22.80 6.43
N LEU A 337 -3.21 -23.69 6.98
CA LEU A 337 -1.99 -24.15 6.32
C LEU A 337 -2.28 -24.88 5.01
N ALA A 338 -3.34 -25.69 4.96
CA ALA A 338 -3.79 -26.30 3.72
C ALA A 338 -4.24 -25.25 2.69
N ALA A 339 -4.94 -24.20 3.13
CA ALA A 339 -5.31 -23.09 2.25
C ALA A 339 -4.11 -22.35 1.70
N LEU A 340 -3.06 -22.11 2.51
CA LEU A 340 -1.80 -21.51 2.02
C LEU A 340 -1.07 -22.41 1.03
N ASN A 341 -1.08 -23.72 1.24
CA ASN A 341 -0.44 -24.66 0.32
C ASN A 341 -1.07 -24.71 -1.09
N LEU A 342 -2.25 -24.15 -1.28
CA LEU A 342 -2.85 -24.02 -2.61
C LEU A 342 -2.04 -23.10 -3.52
N THR A 343 -1.45 -22.03 -2.97
CA THR A 343 -0.67 -21.04 -3.72
C THR A 343 0.82 -21.05 -3.38
N ILE A 344 1.21 -21.50 -2.19
CA ILE A 344 2.60 -21.60 -1.75
C ILE A 344 2.99 -23.07 -1.71
N SER A 345 3.58 -23.57 -2.79
CA SER A 345 4.07 -24.95 -2.83
C SER A 345 5.14 -25.16 -1.76
N ASP A 346 5.02 -26.29 -1.04
CA ASP A 346 6.01 -26.73 -0.03
C ASP A 346 6.36 -25.67 1.04
N ILE A 347 5.32 -25.06 1.63
CA ILE A 347 5.43 -23.98 2.62
C ILE A 347 6.38 -24.31 3.78
N LYS A 348 6.52 -25.60 4.16
CA LYS A 348 7.39 -26.02 5.27
C LYS A 348 8.87 -25.80 4.99
N ASN A 349 9.28 -25.90 3.74
CA ASN A 349 10.66 -25.73 3.31
C ASN A 349 11.03 -24.30 2.92
N LYS A 350 10.04 -23.40 2.84
CA LYS A 350 10.23 -21.98 2.53
C LYS A 350 10.77 -21.20 3.73
N ASN A 351 11.58 -20.19 3.46
CA ASN A 351 11.92 -19.19 4.46
C ASN A 351 10.88 -18.05 4.38
N LEU A 352 9.80 -18.19 5.15
CA LEU A 352 8.66 -17.28 5.12
C LEU A 352 9.02 -15.83 5.47
N LYS A 353 10.17 -15.57 6.12
CA LYS A 353 10.67 -14.21 6.37
C LYS A 353 10.89 -13.42 5.08
N TYR A 354 11.25 -14.08 4.00
CA TYR A 354 11.54 -13.48 2.70
C TYR A 354 10.46 -13.77 1.66
N TRP A 355 9.40 -14.53 2.03
CA TRP A 355 8.32 -14.82 1.09
C TRP A 355 7.50 -13.56 0.84
N VAL A 356 7.27 -13.23 -0.42
CA VAL A 356 6.41 -12.13 -0.83
C VAL A 356 4.99 -12.66 -0.89
N PHE A 357 4.21 -12.31 0.14
CA PHE A 357 2.82 -12.75 0.25
C PHE A 357 1.92 -11.96 -0.68
N GLU A 358 1.00 -12.65 -1.31
CA GLU A 358 -0.18 -12.03 -1.88
C GLU A 358 -1.10 -11.53 -0.75
N ARG A 359 -1.99 -10.60 -1.09
CA ARG A 359 -2.90 -10.02 -0.09
C ARG A 359 -3.67 -11.09 0.69
N ARG A 360 -4.13 -12.15 0.01
CA ARG A 360 -4.87 -13.23 0.66
C ARG A 360 -3.98 -14.13 1.50
N GLU A 361 -2.85 -14.51 0.97
CA GLU A 361 -1.84 -15.27 1.71
C GLU A 361 -1.46 -14.55 3.01
N GLY A 362 -1.25 -13.23 2.94
CA GLY A 362 -0.94 -12.40 4.11
C GLY A 362 -2.06 -12.38 5.15
N GLN A 363 -3.32 -12.28 4.72
CA GLN A 363 -4.47 -12.36 5.62
C GLN A 363 -4.54 -13.72 6.34
N ILE A 364 -4.33 -14.82 5.63
CA ILE A 364 -4.31 -16.18 6.22
C ILE A 364 -3.15 -16.28 7.21
N ALA A 365 -1.95 -15.84 6.82
CA ALA A 365 -0.78 -15.85 7.68
C ALA A 365 -0.97 -15.03 8.97
N SER A 366 -1.67 -13.90 8.87
CA SER A 366 -2.06 -13.07 10.01
C SER A 366 -2.93 -13.82 11.02
N VAL A 367 -3.93 -14.56 10.55
CA VAL A 367 -4.80 -15.36 11.43
C VAL A 367 -4.02 -16.51 12.07
N ILE A 368 -3.12 -17.17 11.33
CA ILE A 368 -2.21 -18.18 11.86
C ILE A 368 -1.34 -17.60 12.98
N ALA A 369 -0.78 -16.41 12.80
CA ALA A 369 0.02 -15.73 13.82
C ALA A 369 -0.81 -15.44 15.08
N ASP A 370 -2.06 -15.01 14.92
CA ASP A 370 -2.99 -14.77 16.03
C ASP A 370 -3.27 -16.04 16.85
N ILE A 371 -3.43 -17.17 16.17
CA ILE A 371 -3.64 -18.47 16.84
C ILE A 371 -2.42 -18.85 17.68
N TYR A 372 -1.20 -18.74 17.13
CA TYR A 372 0.03 -19.05 17.86
C TYR A 372 0.24 -18.10 19.06
N ARG A 373 -0.05 -16.81 18.89
CA ARG A 373 0.03 -15.83 19.96
C ARG A 373 -0.90 -16.20 21.12
N LYS A 374 -2.13 -16.59 20.86
CA LYS A 374 -3.10 -17.01 21.89
C LYS A 374 -2.70 -18.30 22.59
N GLN A 375 -1.91 -19.18 21.96
CA GLN A 375 -1.40 -20.40 22.57
C GLN A 375 -0.13 -20.20 23.41
N GLY A 376 0.35 -18.95 23.58
CA GLY A 376 1.56 -18.64 24.36
C GLY A 376 2.86 -19.08 23.71
N SER A 377 2.82 -19.53 22.46
CA SER A 377 4.00 -20.00 21.72
C SER A 377 4.77 -18.83 21.10
N GLN A 378 5.48 -18.05 21.97
CA GLN A 378 6.22 -16.85 21.55
C GLN A 378 7.19 -17.12 20.39
N ASN A 379 7.94 -18.24 20.40
CA ASN A 379 8.92 -18.54 19.35
C ASN A 379 8.30 -18.96 18.01
N SER A 380 7.17 -19.64 18.00
CA SER A 380 6.46 -20.00 16.76
C SER A 380 5.65 -18.83 16.22
N GLY A 381 5.04 -18.05 17.12
CA GLY A 381 4.31 -16.81 16.79
C GLY A 381 5.24 -15.72 16.24
N ILE A 382 6.45 -15.57 16.76
CA ILE A 382 7.44 -14.59 16.27
C ILE A 382 7.86 -14.93 14.84
N LYS A 383 8.09 -16.20 14.49
CA LYS A 383 8.39 -16.60 13.10
C LYS A 383 7.26 -16.26 12.13
N VAL A 384 6.02 -16.35 12.57
CA VAL A 384 4.82 -16.01 11.77
C VAL A 384 4.44 -14.54 11.95
N PHE A 385 4.76 -13.88 13.07
CA PHE A 385 4.52 -12.46 13.36
C PHE A 385 5.36 -11.53 12.47
N TYR A 386 6.55 -11.97 12.02
CA TYR A 386 7.29 -11.28 10.97
C TYR A 386 6.53 -11.23 9.65
N ILE A 387 5.60 -12.16 9.43
CA ILE A 387 4.71 -12.19 8.27
C ILE A 387 3.61 -11.14 8.38
N HIS A 388 3.06 -10.90 9.58
CA HIS A 388 1.98 -9.94 9.83
C HIS A 388 2.42 -8.47 9.64
N LYS A 389 3.71 -8.20 9.69
CA LYS A 389 4.26 -6.84 9.52
C LYS A 389 4.50 -6.45 8.06
N LEU A 390 4.25 -7.37 7.11
CA LEU A 390 4.40 -7.15 5.66
C LEU A 390 3.05 -6.95 4.94
N CYS A 391 1.93 -7.12 5.63
CA CYS A 391 0.58 -6.80 5.18
C CYS A 391 0.03 -5.61 5.95
#